data_c0bb3fcba24710c04eb107fb5332b1a7
#
_entry.id   c0bb3fcba24710c04eb107fb5332b1a7
#
_cell.length_a   1.000
_cell.length_b   1.000
_cell.length_c   1.000
_cell.angle_alpha   90.00
_cell.angle_beta   90.00
_cell.angle_gamma   90.00
#
_symmetry.space_group_name_H-M   'P 1'
#
loop_
_entity.id
_entity.type
_entity.pdbx_description
1 polymer ?
#
loop_
_entity_poly.entity_id
_entity_poly.type
_entity_poly.pdbx_seq_one_letter_code
_entity_poly.pdbx_strand_id
1 'polypeptide(L)'
;DGSTPSDNGSVGPDANEARFRTKPEARAASRWLDTGAIAGADHYDMLGVEKVLNFGSLQIGGEYQTIMLSRDAGMGPDVNLYGGYVYTSYFLTGEHMPWSRKSGTLSRIKPLQNFYWINTENGCRERGWGAWQIAFRYSWADFYSDNVLGGEGESLTAGLNWYWSPNARMQ
;
A
#
# COMPACT_ATOMS: atom_id res chain seq x y z
N ASP A 1 -0.19 -7.46 7.21
CA ASP A 1 0.69 -7.94 8.28
C ASP A 1 0.12 -9.24 8.83
N GLY A 2 0.41 -10.35 8.12
CA GLY A 2 0.08 -11.68 8.59
C GLY A 2 0.91 -12.00 9.83
N SER A 3 0.28 -12.05 11.00
CA SER A 3 0.96 -12.60 12.16
C SER A 3 1.00 -14.11 12.00
N THR A 4 2.18 -14.69 12.15
CA THR A 4 2.34 -16.14 12.31
C THR A 4 1.32 -16.67 13.32
N PRO A 5 0.82 -17.90 13.15
CA PRO A 5 0.05 -18.57 14.19
C PRO A 5 0.79 -18.45 15.51
N SER A 6 0.19 -17.80 16.48
CA SER A 6 0.75 -17.74 17.83
C SER A 6 -0.08 -18.65 18.71
N ASP A 7 0.55 -19.63 19.30
CA ASP A 7 -0.02 -20.37 20.42
C ASP A 7 -0.24 -19.37 21.57
N ASN A 8 -1.48 -18.98 21.77
CA ASN A 8 -1.86 -17.97 22.76
C ASN A 8 -2.19 -18.56 24.11
N GLY A 9 -1.87 -19.82 24.33
CA GLY A 9 -1.95 -20.48 25.64
C GLY A 9 -3.34 -20.51 26.28
N SER A 10 -4.37 -20.22 25.54
CA SER A 10 -5.75 -20.16 26.06
C SER A 10 -6.63 -21.13 25.29
N VAL A 11 -7.08 -22.13 25.99
CA VAL A 11 -8.18 -23.02 25.63
C VAL A 11 -7.84 -24.17 24.67
N GLY A 12 -7.21 -25.18 25.17
CA GLY A 12 -7.12 -26.50 24.56
C GLY A 12 -5.77 -26.77 23.91
N PRO A 13 -5.41 -28.02 23.81
CA PRO A 13 -4.17 -28.40 23.15
C PRO A 13 -4.25 -28.02 21.68
N ASP A 14 -3.29 -27.20 21.22
CA ASP A 14 -2.97 -26.93 19.82
C ASP A 14 -4.01 -26.15 19.00
N ALA A 15 -4.69 -25.17 19.58
CA ALA A 15 -5.49 -24.23 18.80
C ALA A 15 -4.57 -23.21 18.11
N ASN A 16 -4.06 -23.55 16.91
CA ASN A 16 -3.41 -22.58 16.06
C ASN A 16 -4.36 -21.42 15.79
N GLU A 17 -3.87 -20.20 15.95
CA GLU A 17 -4.65 -18.99 15.72
C GLU A 17 -4.02 -18.14 14.61
N ALA A 18 -4.82 -17.70 13.67
CA ALA A 18 -4.44 -16.66 12.70
C ALA A 18 -5.15 -15.35 13.03
N ARG A 19 -4.53 -14.23 12.69
CA ARG A 19 -5.13 -12.91 12.82
C ARG A 19 -4.68 -12.00 11.69
N PHE A 20 -5.64 -11.44 10.96
CA PHE A 20 -5.38 -10.50 9.88
C PHE A 20 -5.90 -9.11 10.29
N ARG A 21 -5.09 -8.10 10.01
CA ARG A 21 -5.42 -6.74 10.40
C ARG A 21 -4.70 -5.70 9.54
N THR A 22 -5.39 -4.58 9.26
CA THR A 22 -4.83 -3.49 8.49
C THR A 22 -4.96 -2.14 9.20
N LYS A 23 -4.14 -1.20 8.80
CA LYS A 23 -4.19 0.20 9.21
C LYS A 23 -4.59 1.06 8.03
N PRO A 24 -5.23 2.24 8.28
CA PRO A 24 -5.44 3.22 7.22
C PRO A 24 -4.11 3.75 6.67
N GLU A 25 -4.11 4.33 5.49
CA GLU A 25 -2.91 4.88 4.84
C GLU A 25 -2.21 5.94 5.70
N ALA A 26 -2.96 6.71 6.47
CA ALA A 26 -2.42 7.68 7.42
C ALA A 26 -1.67 7.07 8.62
N ARG A 27 -1.59 5.73 8.70
CA ARG A 27 -0.94 4.97 9.77
C ARG A 27 -1.33 5.42 11.18
N ALA A 28 -2.61 5.71 11.39
CA ALA A 28 -3.14 6.00 12.71
C ALA A 28 -2.79 4.89 13.71
N ALA A 29 -2.80 5.21 15.00
CA ALA A 29 -2.46 4.25 16.05
C ALA A 29 -3.43 3.06 16.09
N SER A 30 -4.71 3.30 15.85
CA SER A 30 -5.75 2.26 15.80
C SER A 30 -5.73 1.51 14.46
N ARG A 31 -6.08 0.24 14.51
CA ARG A 31 -6.35 -0.57 13.32
C ARG A 31 -7.80 -0.36 12.90
N TRP A 32 -8.04 -0.32 11.60
CA TRP A 32 -9.39 -0.15 11.08
C TRP A 32 -10.10 -1.48 10.93
N LEU A 33 -9.41 -2.47 10.35
CA LEU A 33 -9.95 -3.80 10.16
C LEU A 33 -9.10 -4.79 10.96
N ASP A 34 -9.76 -5.70 11.63
CA ASP A 34 -9.12 -6.70 12.48
C ASP A 34 -10.06 -7.90 12.63
N THR A 35 -9.65 -9.05 12.14
CA THR A 35 -10.44 -10.28 12.22
C THR A 35 -10.59 -10.81 13.65
N GLY A 36 -9.78 -10.30 14.60
CA GLY A 36 -9.59 -11.01 15.85
C GLY A 36 -8.81 -12.32 15.65
N ALA A 37 -8.73 -13.12 16.67
CA ALA A 37 -8.13 -14.45 16.62
C ALA A 37 -9.08 -15.42 15.90
N ILE A 38 -8.57 -16.11 14.88
CA ILE A 38 -9.28 -17.15 14.13
C ILE A 38 -8.69 -18.49 14.54
N ALA A 39 -9.42 -19.26 15.32
CA ALA A 39 -8.95 -20.54 15.83
C ALA A 39 -8.91 -21.63 14.74
N GLY A 40 -8.00 -22.60 14.91
CA GLY A 40 -7.88 -23.75 14.02
C GLY A 40 -7.28 -23.42 12.65
N ALA A 41 -6.39 -22.44 12.57
CA ALA A 41 -5.71 -22.11 11.34
C ALA A 41 -4.70 -23.22 10.98
N ASP A 42 -4.94 -23.92 9.87
CA ASP A 42 -4.01 -24.94 9.34
C ASP A 42 -2.97 -24.27 8.44
N HIS A 43 -3.42 -23.69 7.31
CA HIS A 43 -2.57 -22.94 6.40
C HIS A 43 -3.34 -21.81 5.73
N TYR A 44 -2.61 -20.85 5.17
CA TYR A 44 -3.21 -19.85 4.32
C TYR A 44 -2.45 -19.68 3.01
N ASP A 45 -3.20 -19.44 1.96
CA ASP A 45 -2.68 -19.03 0.67
C ASP A 45 -2.97 -17.55 0.43
N MET A 46 -2.00 -16.85 -0.14
CA MET A 46 -2.15 -15.45 -0.51
C MET A 46 -1.83 -15.28 -1.99
N LEU A 47 -2.80 -14.71 -2.72
CA LEU A 47 -2.62 -14.32 -4.12
C LEU A 47 -2.69 -12.81 -4.25
N GLY A 48 -1.66 -12.22 -4.86
CA GLY A 48 -1.59 -10.79 -5.17
C GLY A 48 -1.37 -10.55 -6.65
N VAL A 49 -2.07 -9.56 -7.21
CA VAL A 49 -1.84 -9.07 -8.58
C VAL A 49 -1.63 -7.57 -8.53
N GLU A 50 -0.50 -7.13 -9.08
CA GLU A 50 -0.13 -5.72 -9.17
C GLU A 50 0.07 -5.29 -10.61
N LYS A 51 -0.34 -4.04 -10.94
CA LYS A 51 -0.10 -3.44 -12.23
C LYS A 51 0.24 -1.96 -12.08
N VAL A 52 1.27 -1.51 -12.82
CA VAL A 52 1.67 -0.10 -12.90
C VAL A 52 1.82 0.30 -14.37
N LEU A 53 1.20 1.41 -14.74
CA LEU A 53 1.24 2.01 -16.07
C LEU A 53 1.78 3.44 -15.98
N ASN A 54 2.71 3.79 -16.85
CA ASN A 54 3.28 5.14 -16.94
C ASN A 54 3.05 5.73 -18.33
N PHE A 55 2.45 6.91 -18.40
CA PHE A 55 2.17 7.67 -19.62
C PHE A 55 2.73 9.09 -19.48
N GLY A 56 4.01 9.25 -19.74
CA GLY A 56 4.69 10.53 -19.48
C GLY A 56 4.64 10.92 -18.02
N SER A 57 4.01 12.03 -17.70
CA SER A 57 3.86 12.52 -16.33
C SER A 57 2.73 11.84 -15.54
N LEU A 58 1.88 11.05 -16.20
CA LEU A 58 0.78 10.32 -15.58
C LEU A 58 1.24 8.91 -15.21
N GLN A 59 0.97 8.51 -13.98
CA GLN A 59 1.09 7.13 -13.52
C GLN A 59 -0.25 6.64 -12.98
N ILE A 60 -0.62 5.42 -13.33
CA ILE A 60 -1.77 4.71 -12.80
C ILE A 60 -1.26 3.36 -12.31
N GLY A 61 -1.64 2.98 -11.10
CA GLY A 61 -1.28 1.68 -10.56
C GLY A 61 -2.36 1.13 -9.64
N GLY A 62 -2.29 -0.15 -9.37
CA GLY A 62 -3.19 -0.80 -8.45
C GLY A 62 -2.72 -2.19 -8.10
N GLU A 63 -3.25 -2.69 -7.01
CA GLU A 63 -2.99 -4.02 -6.47
C GLU A 63 -4.29 -4.60 -5.94
N TYR A 64 -4.47 -5.88 -6.17
CA TYR A 64 -5.54 -6.68 -5.57
C TYR A 64 -4.89 -7.86 -4.85
N GLN A 65 -5.35 -8.13 -3.64
CA GLN A 65 -4.89 -9.25 -2.83
C GLN A 65 -6.08 -10.03 -2.30
N THR A 66 -5.94 -11.36 -2.26
CA THR A 66 -6.85 -12.26 -1.56
C THR A 66 -6.08 -13.21 -0.67
N ILE A 67 -6.66 -13.52 0.47
CA ILE A 67 -6.14 -14.46 1.45
C ILE A 67 -7.21 -15.53 1.64
N MET A 68 -6.82 -16.78 1.47
CA MET A 68 -7.65 -17.96 1.68
C MET A 68 -7.04 -18.74 2.83
N LEU A 69 -7.71 -18.74 3.98
CA LEU A 69 -7.29 -19.45 5.19
C LEU A 69 -8.10 -20.73 5.32
N SER A 70 -7.42 -21.87 5.28
CA SER A 70 -7.99 -23.16 5.58
C SER A 70 -7.93 -23.46 7.08
N ARG A 71 -8.98 -24.08 7.60
CA ARG A 71 -9.13 -24.38 9.02
C ARG A 71 -9.25 -25.88 9.28
N ASP A 72 -8.78 -26.31 10.43
CA ASP A 72 -8.92 -27.67 10.90
C ASP A 72 -10.39 -28.11 10.99
N ALA A 73 -10.63 -29.38 10.72
CA ALA A 73 -11.97 -29.94 10.74
C ALA A 73 -12.67 -29.72 12.08
N GLY A 74 -13.86 -29.11 12.06
CA GLY A 74 -14.65 -28.81 13.23
C GLY A 74 -14.36 -27.46 13.90
N MET A 75 -13.36 -26.71 13.43
CA MET A 75 -13.01 -25.38 13.97
C MET A 75 -13.76 -24.23 13.28
N GLY A 76 -14.50 -24.51 12.23
CA GLY A 76 -15.31 -23.57 11.48
C GLY A 76 -15.05 -23.62 9.99
N PRO A 77 -15.78 -22.84 9.17
CA PRO A 77 -15.56 -22.75 7.75
C PRO A 77 -14.23 -22.07 7.41
N ASP A 78 -13.70 -22.34 6.22
CA ASP A 78 -12.55 -21.64 5.66
C ASP A 78 -12.87 -20.14 5.51
N VAL A 79 -11.84 -19.32 5.61
CA VAL A 79 -11.99 -17.86 5.63
C VAL A 79 -11.36 -17.26 4.38
N ASN A 80 -12.14 -16.43 3.67
CA ASN A 80 -11.66 -15.69 2.51
C ASN A 80 -11.71 -14.19 2.78
N LEU A 81 -10.55 -13.55 2.69
CA LEU A 81 -10.39 -12.12 2.87
C LEU A 81 -9.82 -11.51 1.59
N TYR A 82 -10.24 -10.31 1.25
CA TYR A 82 -9.74 -9.64 0.06
C TYR A 82 -9.68 -8.13 0.25
N GLY A 83 -8.86 -7.53 -0.57
CA GLY A 83 -8.74 -6.09 -0.64
C GLY A 83 -7.87 -5.64 -1.79
N GLY A 84 -7.87 -4.34 -2.01
CA GLY A 84 -7.06 -3.78 -3.07
C GLY A 84 -7.05 -2.28 -3.03
N TYR A 85 -6.30 -1.71 -3.96
CA TYR A 85 -6.28 -0.29 -4.19
C TYR A 85 -6.00 0.04 -5.65
N VAL A 86 -6.44 1.22 -6.04
CA VAL A 86 -6.04 1.87 -7.28
C VAL A 86 -5.56 3.28 -6.95
N TYR A 87 -4.49 3.70 -7.61
CA TYR A 87 -4.00 5.07 -7.47
C TYR A 87 -3.67 5.68 -8.82
N THR A 88 -3.74 6.99 -8.86
CA THR A 88 -3.23 7.80 -9.97
C THR A 88 -2.36 8.92 -9.43
N SER A 89 -1.32 9.26 -10.14
CA SER A 89 -0.49 10.42 -9.83
C SER A 89 -0.07 11.15 -11.10
N TYR A 90 0.05 12.46 -11.02
CA TYR A 90 0.39 13.31 -12.15
C TYR A 90 1.40 14.39 -11.75
N PHE A 91 2.50 14.47 -12.49
CA PHE A 91 3.48 15.55 -12.34
C PHE A 91 3.05 16.79 -13.11
N LEU A 92 2.77 17.86 -12.38
CA LEU A 92 2.36 19.16 -12.95
C LEU A 92 3.53 19.84 -13.69
N THR A 93 4.75 19.53 -13.31
CA THR A 93 5.98 20.16 -13.82
C THR A 93 6.67 19.36 -14.93
N GLY A 94 6.06 18.26 -15.36
CA GLY A 94 6.50 17.51 -16.55
C GLY A 94 7.44 16.34 -16.28
N GLU A 95 7.78 16.07 -15.04
CA GLU A 95 8.55 14.88 -14.66
C GLU A 95 7.76 13.59 -14.94
N HIS A 96 8.45 12.49 -14.93
CA HIS A 96 7.86 11.15 -14.99
C HIS A 96 8.37 10.29 -13.84
N MET A 97 7.58 9.29 -13.44
CA MET A 97 8.01 8.31 -12.46
C MET A 97 9.01 7.34 -13.09
N PRO A 98 10.29 7.36 -12.68
CA PRO A 98 11.28 6.49 -13.28
C PRO A 98 11.11 5.04 -12.79
N TRP A 99 11.31 4.10 -13.71
CA TRP A 99 11.28 2.67 -13.43
C TRP A 99 12.69 2.08 -13.48
N SER A 100 13.08 1.37 -12.45
CA SER A 100 14.34 0.62 -12.41
C SER A 100 14.13 -0.81 -12.91
N ARG A 101 14.54 -1.11 -14.13
CA ARG A 101 14.48 -2.48 -14.68
C ARG A 101 15.31 -3.48 -13.90
N LYS A 102 16.39 -3.03 -13.28
CA LYS A 102 17.31 -3.90 -12.53
C LYS A 102 16.68 -4.40 -11.23
N SER A 103 15.94 -3.57 -10.53
CA SER A 103 15.30 -3.90 -9.25
C SER A 103 13.81 -4.20 -9.37
N GLY A 104 13.18 -3.98 -10.55
CA GLY A 104 11.75 -4.15 -10.71
C GLY A 104 10.91 -3.16 -9.90
N THR A 105 11.47 -2.00 -9.51
CA THR A 105 10.82 -1.04 -8.62
C THR A 105 10.78 0.37 -9.18
N LEU A 106 9.90 1.19 -8.63
CA LEU A 106 9.91 2.63 -8.88
C LEU A 106 11.19 3.25 -8.30
N SER A 107 11.83 4.09 -9.07
CA SER A 107 13.07 4.74 -8.70
C SER A 107 12.81 6.15 -8.15
N ARG A 108 13.87 6.80 -7.69
CA ARG A 108 13.80 8.15 -7.10
C ARG A 108 13.46 9.19 -8.14
N ILE A 109 12.53 10.07 -7.82
CA ILE A 109 12.21 11.24 -8.65
C ILE A 109 13.40 12.19 -8.66
N LYS A 110 13.76 12.64 -9.86
CA LYS A 110 14.73 13.70 -10.08
C LYS A 110 13.99 14.86 -10.72
N PRO A 111 13.78 15.98 -9.99
CA PRO A 111 13.19 17.18 -10.58
C PRO A 111 13.97 17.62 -11.83
N LEU A 112 13.27 18.06 -12.86
CA LEU A 112 13.90 18.68 -14.04
C LEU A 112 14.72 19.90 -13.65
N GLN A 113 14.23 20.64 -12.64
CA GLN A 113 14.92 21.73 -11.99
C GLN A 113 14.78 21.57 -10.49
N ASN A 114 15.87 21.63 -9.73
CA ASN A 114 15.83 21.67 -8.28
C ASN A 114 15.15 22.96 -7.79
N PHE A 115 14.54 22.88 -6.62
CA PHE A 115 13.98 24.08 -5.97
C PHE A 115 15.09 25.06 -5.55
N TYR A 116 14.76 26.33 -5.62
CA TYR A 116 15.59 27.47 -5.22
C TYR A 116 16.64 27.86 -6.28
N TRP A 117 17.91 28.04 -5.94
CA TRP A 117 18.93 28.51 -6.88
C TRP A 117 19.49 27.36 -7.73
N ILE A 118 19.44 27.52 -9.03
CA ILE A 118 20.06 26.62 -10.01
C ILE A 118 21.08 27.42 -10.86
N ASN A 119 22.17 26.77 -11.20
CA ASN A 119 23.11 27.32 -12.17
C ASN A 119 22.69 26.83 -13.55
N THR A 120 22.44 27.77 -14.46
CA THR A 120 22.16 27.45 -15.87
C THR A 120 23.46 27.24 -16.63
N GLU A 121 23.37 26.59 -17.80
CA GLU A 121 24.52 26.37 -18.68
C GLU A 121 25.21 27.66 -19.09
N ASN A 122 24.49 28.77 -19.13
CA ASN A 122 25.02 30.12 -19.44
C ASN A 122 25.67 30.81 -18.24
N GLY A 123 25.87 30.13 -17.12
CA GLY A 123 26.48 30.68 -15.91
C GLY A 123 25.58 31.64 -15.09
N CYS A 124 24.35 31.84 -15.52
CA CYS A 124 23.37 32.62 -14.76
C CYS A 124 22.76 31.81 -13.64
N ARG A 125 22.32 32.48 -12.58
CA ARG A 125 21.54 31.87 -11.52
C ARG A 125 20.07 32.11 -11.78
N GLU A 126 19.30 31.06 -11.83
CA GLU A 126 17.84 31.10 -11.97
C GLU A 126 17.16 30.44 -10.78
N ARG A 127 15.85 30.63 -10.68
CA ARG A 127 15.04 30.08 -9.60
C ARG A 127 14.27 28.88 -10.11
N GLY A 128 14.62 27.68 -9.63
CA GLY A 128 13.87 26.46 -9.92
C GLY A 128 12.67 26.31 -8.98
N TRP A 129 11.65 25.60 -9.46
CA TRP A 129 10.38 25.36 -8.73
C TRP A 129 10.34 23.97 -8.06
N GLY A 130 11.33 23.11 -8.34
CA GLY A 130 11.24 21.70 -7.99
C GLY A 130 10.17 20.96 -8.81
N ALA A 131 9.84 19.75 -8.43
CA ALA A 131 8.79 18.96 -9.06
C ALA A 131 7.53 18.93 -8.21
N TRP A 132 6.37 19.13 -8.84
CA TRP A 132 5.06 19.10 -8.19
C TRP A 132 4.25 17.92 -8.70
N GLN A 133 3.74 17.10 -7.78
CA GLN A 133 2.93 15.92 -8.08
C GLN A 133 1.65 15.96 -7.26
N ILE A 134 0.52 15.73 -7.92
CA ILE A 134 -0.75 15.41 -7.28
C ILE A 134 -0.97 13.91 -7.35
N ALA A 135 -1.56 13.34 -6.32
CA ALA A 135 -1.86 11.92 -6.25
C ALA A 135 -3.22 11.68 -5.62
N PHE A 136 -3.91 10.65 -6.10
CA PHE A 136 -5.16 10.16 -5.56
C PHE A 136 -5.08 8.65 -5.42
N ARG A 137 -5.65 8.12 -4.35
CA ARG A 137 -5.75 6.69 -4.12
C ARG A 137 -7.11 6.35 -3.54
N TYR A 138 -7.71 5.31 -4.08
CA TYR A 138 -8.86 4.63 -3.53
C TYR A 138 -8.44 3.24 -3.09
N SER A 139 -8.76 2.87 -1.87
CA SER A 139 -8.44 1.58 -1.28
C SER A 139 -9.70 0.99 -0.66
N TRP A 140 -9.85 -0.32 -0.74
CA TRP A 140 -10.92 -1.05 -0.11
C TRP A 140 -10.39 -2.36 0.48
N ALA A 141 -11.04 -2.85 1.50
CA ALA A 141 -10.79 -4.19 2.03
C ALA A 141 -12.05 -4.72 2.70
N ASP A 142 -12.24 -6.03 2.56
CA ASP A 142 -13.32 -6.77 3.18
C ASP A 142 -12.72 -7.95 3.95
N PHE A 143 -12.95 -7.94 5.27
CA PHE A 143 -12.51 -8.95 6.22
C PHE A 143 -13.71 -9.67 6.85
N TYR A 144 -14.87 -9.62 6.20
CA TYR A 144 -16.00 -10.46 6.53
C TYR A 144 -15.88 -11.81 5.82
N SER A 145 -16.02 -12.89 6.57
CA SER A 145 -16.14 -14.23 6.01
C SER A 145 -16.86 -15.12 7.02
N ASP A 146 -18.03 -15.63 6.68
CA ASP A 146 -18.84 -16.52 7.51
C ASP A 146 -18.90 -16.09 9.00
N ASN A 147 -18.12 -16.75 9.85
CA ASN A 147 -18.08 -16.47 11.30
C ASN A 147 -16.97 -15.48 11.71
N VAL A 148 -16.25 -14.90 10.75
CA VAL A 148 -15.24 -13.88 11.01
C VAL A 148 -15.79 -12.50 10.68
N LEU A 149 -15.82 -11.63 11.68
CA LEU A 149 -16.38 -10.28 11.58
C LEU A 149 -15.25 -9.23 11.62
N GLY A 150 -14.31 -9.32 10.68
CA GLY A 150 -13.13 -8.45 10.65
C GLY A 150 -13.40 -7.02 10.15
N GLY A 151 -14.62 -6.77 9.64
CA GLY A 151 -15.06 -5.49 9.11
C GLY A 151 -14.74 -5.31 7.64
N GLU A 152 -15.40 -4.32 7.05
CA GLU A 152 -15.11 -3.81 5.71
C GLU A 152 -14.75 -2.34 5.78
N GLY A 153 -14.00 -1.85 4.82
CA GLY A 153 -13.62 -0.44 4.81
C GLY A 153 -13.14 0.05 3.46
N GLU A 154 -13.42 1.32 3.24
CA GLU A 154 -12.97 2.06 2.07
C GLU A 154 -12.21 3.31 2.51
N SER A 155 -11.23 3.73 1.72
CA SER A 155 -10.45 4.93 1.98
C SER A 155 -10.18 5.67 0.68
N LEU A 156 -10.36 6.98 0.72
CA LEU A 156 -9.97 7.89 -0.36
C LEU A 156 -8.88 8.83 0.16
N THR A 157 -7.73 8.81 -0.49
CA THR A 157 -6.58 9.64 -0.13
C THR A 157 -6.23 10.57 -1.28
N ALA A 158 -6.03 11.85 -0.97
CA ALA A 158 -5.48 12.84 -1.89
C ALA A 158 -4.16 13.37 -1.31
N GLY A 159 -3.15 13.54 -2.16
CA GLY A 159 -1.84 14.00 -1.75
C GLY A 159 -1.25 15.01 -2.73
N LEU A 160 -0.51 15.97 -2.19
CA LEU A 160 0.32 16.91 -2.92
C LEU A 160 1.77 16.71 -2.50
N ASN A 161 2.62 16.34 -3.44
CA ASN A 161 4.04 16.14 -3.21
C ASN A 161 4.84 17.26 -3.88
N TRP A 162 5.75 17.87 -3.14
CA TRP A 162 6.68 18.86 -3.66
C TRP A 162 8.12 18.37 -3.46
N TYR A 163 8.76 18.02 -4.55
CA TYR A 163 10.15 17.55 -4.56
C TYR A 163 11.08 18.72 -4.79
N TRP A 164 11.84 19.08 -3.78
CA TRP A 164 12.83 20.15 -3.86
C TRP A 164 14.10 19.70 -4.58
N SER A 165 14.47 18.46 -4.35
CA SER A 165 15.63 17.80 -4.94
C SER A 165 15.38 16.29 -4.96
N PRO A 166 16.27 15.48 -5.57
CA PRO A 166 16.15 14.03 -5.48
C PRO A 166 16.16 13.45 -4.05
N ASN A 167 16.59 14.23 -3.07
CA ASN A 167 16.78 13.79 -1.68
C ASN A 167 15.82 14.46 -0.68
N ALA A 168 15.08 15.49 -1.09
CA ALA A 168 14.21 16.24 -0.20
C ALA A 168 12.84 16.49 -0.83
N ARG A 169 11.77 16.17 -0.09
CA ARG A 169 10.39 16.42 -0.49
C ARG A 169 9.52 16.79 0.71
N MET A 170 8.43 17.48 0.42
CA MET A 170 7.33 17.76 1.33
C MET A 170 6.07 17.06 0.82
N GLN A 171 5.28 16.51 1.73
CA GLN A 171 3.99 15.84 1.48
C GLN A 171 2.93 16.42 2.39
#